data_c80efd10f6ef6996c6785e072df7ffd5
#
_entry.id   c80efd10f6ef6996c6785e072df7ffd5
#
_cell.length_a   1.000
_cell.length_b   1.000
_cell.length_c   1.000
_cell.angle_alpha   90.00
_cell.angle_beta   90.00
_cell.angle_gamma   90.00
#
_symmetry.space_group_name_H-M   'P 1'
#
loop_
_entity.id
_entity.type
_entity.pdbx_description
1 polymer ?
#
loop_
_entity_poly.entity_id
_entity_poly.type
_entity_poly.pdbx_seq_one_letter_code
_entity_poly.pdbx_strand_id
1 'polypeptide(L)'
;MLASERRSLVSKAKVLYESMRLRLEREFGGQFVAIEPESQEFFVGQSFDSAVAAARTAHPNRVSHTIRIGHQAAFHIGIMER
;
A
#
# COMPACT_ATOMS: atom_id res chain seq x y z
N MET A 1 -3.45 6.77 16.64
CA MET A 1 -4.40 6.87 15.52
C MET A 1 -5.72 6.21 15.90
N LEU A 2 -6.80 6.91 15.67
CA LEU A 2 -8.11 6.37 15.99
C LEU A 2 -8.53 5.34 14.94
N ALA A 3 -9.39 4.42 15.35
CA ALA A 3 -9.87 3.39 14.44
C ALA A 3 -10.55 3.97 13.20
N SER A 4 -11.32 5.04 13.37
CA SER A 4 -12.01 5.66 12.24
C SER A 4 -11.01 6.28 11.27
N GLU A 5 -9.93 6.85 11.78
CA GLU A 5 -8.90 7.40 10.91
C GLU A 5 -8.19 6.31 10.13
N ARG A 6 -7.93 5.18 10.79
CA ARG A 6 -7.30 4.06 10.12
C ARG A 6 -8.17 3.52 8.99
N ARG A 7 -9.47 3.37 9.25
CA ARG A 7 -10.38 2.88 8.23
C ARG A 7 -10.44 3.82 7.04
N SER A 8 -10.42 5.11 7.31
CA SER A 8 -10.43 6.09 6.24
C SER A 8 -9.18 5.98 5.37
N LEU A 9 -8.02 5.78 6.00
CA LEU A 9 -6.77 5.63 5.25
C LEU A 9 -6.76 4.35 4.43
N VAL A 10 -7.29 3.26 4.98
CA VAL A 10 -7.39 2.01 4.25
C VAL A 10 -8.29 2.18 3.03
N SER A 11 -9.42 2.85 3.20
CA SER A 11 -10.33 3.08 2.09
C SER A 11 -9.68 3.90 0.99
N LYS A 12 -8.94 4.94 1.37
CA LYS A 12 -8.23 5.74 0.38
C LYS A 12 -7.19 4.92 -0.36
N ALA A 13 -6.45 4.08 0.34
CA ALA A 13 -5.45 3.25 -0.29
C ALA A 13 -6.08 2.27 -1.26
N LYS A 14 -7.23 1.72 -0.92
CA LYS A 14 -7.92 0.79 -1.81
C LYS A 14 -8.39 1.49 -3.07
N VAL A 15 -8.93 2.68 -2.95
CA VAL A 15 -9.36 3.43 -4.12
C VAL A 15 -8.17 3.74 -5.01
N LEU A 16 -7.06 4.16 -4.42
CA LEU A 16 -5.86 4.44 -5.21
C LEU A 16 -5.35 3.18 -5.91
N TYR A 17 -5.35 2.05 -5.21
CA TYR A 17 -4.91 0.81 -5.82
C TYR A 17 -5.79 0.46 -7.01
N GLU A 18 -7.11 0.53 -6.83
CA GLU A 18 -8.03 0.18 -7.90
C GLU A 18 -7.84 1.06 -9.13
N SER A 19 -7.52 2.32 -8.91
CA SER A 19 -7.33 3.22 -10.05
C SER A 19 -6.07 2.91 -10.84
N MET A 20 -5.11 2.22 -10.24
CA MET A 20 -3.87 1.87 -10.93
C MET A 20 -3.70 0.37 -11.13
N ARG A 21 -4.69 -0.42 -10.75
CA ARG A 21 -4.54 -1.86 -10.66
C ARG A 21 -4.07 -2.50 -11.95
N LEU A 22 -4.69 -2.16 -13.06
CA LEU A 22 -4.33 -2.81 -14.33
C LEU A 22 -2.90 -2.50 -14.73
N ARG A 23 -2.49 -1.26 -14.52
CA ARG A 23 -1.13 -0.88 -14.86
C ARG A 23 -0.13 -1.58 -13.93
N LEU A 24 -0.44 -1.61 -12.64
CA LEU A 24 0.46 -2.26 -11.70
C LEU A 24 0.57 -3.75 -11.99
N GLU A 25 -0.53 -4.39 -12.32
CA GLU A 25 -0.50 -5.82 -12.64
C GLU A 25 0.33 -6.09 -13.87
N ARG A 26 0.23 -5.23 -14.85
CA ARG A 26 0.98 -5.41 -16.09
C ARG A 26 2.48 -5.22 -15.87
N GLU A 27 2.85 -4.22 -15.08
CA GLU A 27 4.26 -3.87 -14.92
C GLU A 27 4.95 -4.55 -13.75
N PHE A 28 4.21 -4.82 -12.69
CA PHE A 28 4.81 -5.31 -11.45
C PHE A 28 4.06 -6.47 -10.84
N GLY A 29 3.39 -7.27 -11.64
CA GLY A 29 2.59 -8.38 -11.12
C GLY A 29 3.42 -9.28 -10.22
N GLY A 30 2.86 -9.66 -9.08
CA GLY A 30 3.54 -10.51 -8.13
C GLY A 30 4.38 -9.78 -7.12
N GLN A 31 4.69 -8.52 -7.35
CA GLN A 31 5.43 -7.73 -6.38
C GLN A 31 4.46 -7.07 -5.40
N PHE A 32 5.00 -6.26 -4.50
CA PHE A 32 4.19 -5.58 -3.50
C PHE A 32 4.21 -4.09 -3.75
N VAL A 33 3.13 -3.42 -3.43
CA VAL A 33 3.07 -1.97 -3.51
C VAL A 33 2.61 -1.42 -2.18
N ALA A 34 3.37 -0.48 -1.64
CA ALA A 34 3.00 0.24 -0.43
C ALA A 34 2.44 1.59 -0.86
N ILE A 35 1.24 1.89 -0.46
CA ILE A 35 0.56 3.11 -0.84
C ILE A 35 0.45 4.01 0.36
N GLU A 36 0.94 5.23 0.23
CA GLU A 36 0.79 6.23 1.27
C GLU A 36 -0.39 7.11 0.86
N PRO A 37 -1.52 6.97 1.51
CA PRO A 37 -2.76 7.55 0.97
C PRO A 37 -2.84 9.07 1.00
N GLU A 38 -2.13 9.71 1.93
CA GLU A 38 -2.24 11.15 2.02
C GLU A 38 -1.46 11.85 0.92
N SER A 39 -0.29 11.33 0.58
CA SER A 39 0.50 11.89 -0.52
C SER A 39 0.08 11.28 -1.86
N GLN A 40 -0.64 10.15 -1.80
CA GLN A 40 -1.04 9.40 -2.98
C GLN A 40 0.15 8.79 -3.71
N GLU A 41 1.29 8.69 -3.04
CA GLU A 41 2.46 8.06 -3.63
C GLU A 41 2.46 6.57 -3.37
N PHE A 42 3.10 5.84 -4.26
CA PHE A 42 3.20 4.41 -4.07
C PHE A 42 4.64 3.98 -4.28
N PHE A 43 4.99 2.85 -3.67
CA PHE A 43 6.37 2.35 -3.68
C PHE A 43 6.33 0.85 -3.92
N VAL A 44 6.93 0.40 -5.00
CA VAL A 44 6.91 -1.01 -5.37
C VAL A 44 8.15 -1.69 -4.84
N GLY A 45 7.99 -2.90 -4.33
CA GLY A 45 9.11 -3.70 -3.86
C GLY A 45 8.88 -5.16 -4.15
N GLN A 46 9.96 -5.91 -4.21
CA GLN A 46 9.85 -7.33 -4.50
C GLN A 46 9.36 -8.12 -3.28
N SER A 47 9.43 -7.55 -2.11
CA SER A 47 8.90 -8.18 -0.90
C SER A 47 8.05 -7.17 -0.17
N PHE A 48 7.24 -7.68 0.76
CA PHE A 48 6.43 -6.81 1.62
C PHE A 48 7.36 -5.82 2.33
N ASP A 49 8.42 -6.33 2.92
CA ASP A 49 9.32 -5.48 3.69
C ASP A 49 9.99 -4.41 2.85
N SER A 50 10.38 -4.73 1.63
CA SER A 50 11.05 -3.74 0.80
C SER A 50 10.10 -2.63 0.38
N ALA A 51 8.84 -2.97 0.10
CA ALA A 51 7.86 -1.94 -0.25
C ALA A 51 7.59 -1.02 0.94
N VAL A 52 7.42 -1.62 2.12
CA VAL A 52 7.17 -0.84 3.33
C VAL A 52 8.37 0.05 3.64
N ALA A 53 9.59 -0.49 3.50
CA ALA A 53 10.78 0.29 3.79
C ALA A 53 10.91 1.49 2.86
N ALA A 54 10.58 1.32 1.59
CA ALA A 54 10.63 2.43 0.65
C ALA A 54 9.64 3.52 1.03
N ALA A 55 8.42 3.12 1.40
CA ALA A 55 7.41 4.08 1.81
C ALA A 55 7.83 4.80 3.09
N ARG A 56 8.40 4.06 4.03
CA ARG A 56 8.83 4.64 5.29
C ARG A 56 9.99 5.61 5.11
N THR A 57 10.88 5.30 4.18
CA THR A 57 11.99 6.21 3.89
C THR A 57 11.47 7.53 3.33
N ALA A 58 10.49 7.48 2.46
CA ALA A 58 9.94 8.69 1.86
C ALA A 58 9.03 9.45 2.84
N HIS A 59 8.27 8.70 3.65
CA HIS A 59 7.28 9.32 4.55
C HIS A 59 7.36 8.68 5.92
N PRO A 60 8.39 9.00 6.70
CA PRO A 60 8.64 8.29 7.96
C PRO A 60 7.54 8.45 9.00
N ASN A 61 6.74 9.50 8.90
CA ASN A 61 5.70 9.73 9.88
C ASN A 61 4.30 9.42 9.35
N ARG A 62 4.22 8.69 8.24
CA ARG A 62 2.94 8.35 7.65
C ARG A 62 2.74 6.86 7.62
N VAL A 63 1.48 6.46 7.59
CA VAL A 63 1.12 5.05 7.52
C VAL A 63 0.94 4.69 6.06
N SER A 64 1.55 3.59 5.64
CA SER A 64 1.33 3.08 4.30
C SER A 64 0.56 1.76 4.38
N HIS A 65 -0.10 1.41 3.29
CA HIS A 65 -0.85 0.17 3.20
C HIS A 65 -0.28 -0.64 2.05
N THR A 66 0.03 -1.90 2.32
CA THR A 66 0.78 -2.72 1.38
C THR A 66 -0.10 -3.82 0.82
N ILE A 67 -0.06 -3.97 -0.50
CA ILE A 67 -0.88 -4.92 -1.21
C ILE A 67 0.03 -5.73 -2.12
N ARG A 68 -0.24 -7.02 -2.23
CA ARG A 68 0.47 -7.82 -3.22
C ARG A 68 -0.23 -7.64 -4.56
N ILE A 69 0.49 -7.16 -5.54
CA ILE A 69 -0.07 -6.80 -6.82
C ILE A 69 -0.53 -8.05 -7.56
N GLY A 70 -1.77 -8.04 -8.00
CA GLY A 70 -2.32 -9.17 -8.73
C GLY A 70 -3.01 -10.22 -7.88
N HIS A 71 -3.03 -10.04 -6.55
CA HIS A 71 -3.69 -10.99 -5.67
C HIS A 71 -4.88 -10.34 -5.02
N GLN A 72 -6.05 -10.83 -5.37
CA GLN A 72 -7.24 -10.23 -4.94
C GLN A 72 -7.40 -10.03 -3.49
N ALA A 73 -7.06 -10.87 -2.70
CA ALA A 73 -7.36 -10.78 -1.29
C ALA A 73 -6.23 -10.30 -0.45
N ALA A 74 -5.16 -9.85 -1.04
CA ALA A 74 -3.98 -9.59 -0.25
C ALA A 74 -3.82 -8.15 0.15
N PHE A 75 -4.79 -7.60 0.81
CA PHE A 75 -4.67 -6.22 1.26
C PHE A 75 -4.26 -6.23 2.72
N HIS A 76 -3.06 -5.80 2.99
CA HIS A 76 -2.52 -5.78 4.35
C HIS A 76 -2.15 -4.37 4.76
N ILE A 77 -2.37 -4.06 6.02
CA ILE A 77 -1.99 -2.78 6.55
C ILE A 77 -0.51 -2.84 6.86
N GLY A 78 0.22 -1.82 6.41
CA GLY A 78 1.66 -1.82 6.57
C GLY A 78 2.13 -1.89 8.00
N ILE A 79 1.38 -1.32 8.92
CA ILE A 79 1.74 -1.49 10.31
C ILE A 79 1.16 -2.73 10.86
N MET A 80 0.33 -3.36 10.18
CA MET A 80 -0.10 -4.58 10.50
C MET A 80 -0.52 -4.97 11.74
N GLU A 81 -1.44 -5.33 11.94
CA GLU A 81 -1.80 -5.89 13.07
C GLU A 81 -2.53 -6.99 12.68
N ARG A 82 -2.65 -7.76 13.19
CA ARG A 82 -3.21 -8.88 12.86
C ARG A 82 -3.65 -9.50 13.84
#